data_ef9df4954c17d50e177550beab2b4ccf
#
_entry.id   ef9df4954c17d50e177550beab2b4ccf
#
_cell.length_a   1.000
_cell.length_b   1.000
_cell.length_c   1.000
_cell.angle_alpha   90.00
_cell.angle_beta   90.00
_cell.angle_gamma   90.00
#
_symmetry.space_group_name_H-M   'P 1'
#
loop_
_entity.id
_entity.type
_entity.pdbx_description
1 polymer ?
#
loop_
_entity_poly.entity_id
_entity_poly.type
_entity_poly.pdbx_seq_one_letter_code
_entity_poly.pdbx_strand_id
1 'polypeptide(L)'
;MTSVKLRYCWLLAAVALFSGCGREERSEAVRFSKTLQQKSADFASANAMEKDFLASARSWCSSIVENGAGRGDQLNQNAAVAKDLAKSAAFISTKVGEVRQAIYDEPIKQEYAQSIRVSLITQLTKRQRSLQEVRALLDDSAPGFLDLGRSRDYKGDAYPGGIPKLDAMLGAYTSPQDLVGDAIKSLKTKYDIQDADLAK
;
A
#
# COMPACT_ATOMS: atom_id res chain seq x y z
N MET A 1 63.67 20.58 -2.84
CA MET A 1 62.95 19.54 -2.06
C MET A 1 61.54 20.01 -1.62
N THR A 2 60.77 20.69 -2.44
CA THR A 2 59.47 21.29 -2.07
C THR A 2 58.26 20.78 -2.88
N SER A 3 58.48 19.92 -3.89
CA SER A 3 57.42 19.49 -4.79
C SER A 3 56.66 18.23 -4.36
N VAL A 4 57.21 17.41 -3.48
CA VAL A 4 56.61 16.11 -3.08
C VAL A 4 55.52 16.30 -2.00
N LYS A 5 55.72 17.25 -1.05
CA LYS A 5 54.73 17.52 0.02
C LYS A 5 53.41 18.06 -0.44
N LEU A 6 53.37 18.81 -1.58
CA LEU A 6 52.12 19.39 -2.08
C LEU A 6 51.19 18.33 -2.73
N ARG A 7 51.76 17.30 -3.36
CA ARG A 7 51.01 16.21 -3.99
C ARG A 7 50.30 15.30 -2.98
N TYR A 8 50.85 15.09 -1.81
CA TYR A 8 50.23 14.31 -0.75
C TYR A 8 49.09 15.03 -0.04
N CYS A 9 49.14 16.37 0.08
CA CYS A 9 48.01 17.15 0.63
C CYS A 9 46.77 17.10 -0.28
N TRP A 10 46.91 17.10 -1.57
CA TRP A 10 45.79 16.99 -2.52
C TRP A 10 45.14 15.58 -2.53
N LEU A 11 45.96 14.53 -2.38
CA LEU A 11 45.46 13.14 -2.27
C LEU A 11 44.72 12.92 -0.94
N LEU A 12 45.19 13.47 0.16
CA LEU A 12 44.52 13.36 1.45
C LEU A 12 43.20 14.21 1.48
N ALA A 13 43.21 15.37 0.86
CA ALA A 13 41.99 16.19 0.72
C ALA A 13 40.94 15.52 -0.19
N ALA A 14 41.34 14.88 -1.28
CA ALA A 14 40.46 14.11 -2.15
C ALA A 14 39.86 12.90 -1.42
N VAL A 15 40.65 12.13 -0.67
CA VAL A 15 40.16 10.99 0.13
C VAL A 15 39.22 11.44 1.23
N ALA A 16 39.46 12.60 1.87
CA ALA A 16 38.58 13.14 2.89
C ALA A 16 37.23 13.62 2.31
N LEU A 17 37.22 14.18 1.09
CA LEU A 17 36.00 14.60 0.40
C LEU A 17 35.15 13.40 -0.04
N PHE A 18 35.78 12.31 -0.52
CA PHE A 18 35.06 11.07 -0.88
C PHE A 18 34.54 10.31 0.36
N SER A 19 35.24 10.37 1.49
CA SER A 19 34.79 9.74 2.74
C SER A 19 33.62 10.47 3.38
N GLY A 20 33.51 11.79 3.18
CA GLY A 20 32.42 12.62 3.73
C GLY A 20 31.09 12.34 3.04
N CYS A 21 31.06 12.31 1.72
CA CYS A 21 29.84 12.02 0.95
C CYS A 21 29.23 10.66 1.29
N GLY A 22 30.03 9.59 1.34
CA GLY A 22 29.51 8.26 1.66
C GLY A 22 28.98 8.12 3.09
N ARG A 23 29.46 8.93 4.03
CA ARG A 23 29.00 8.93 5.43
C ARG A 23 27.65 9.62 5.59
N GLU A 24 27.42 10.72 4.87
CA GLU A 24 26.15 11.41 4.86
C GLU A 24 25.08 10.56 4.17
N GLU A 25 25.41 9.95 3.04
CA GLU A 25 24.51 9.05 2.31
C GLU A 25 24.04 7.88 3.16
N ARG A 26 25.00 7.22 3.85
CA ARG A 26 24.68 6.12 4.76
C ARG A 26 23.82 6.58 5.94
N SER A 27 24.12 7.74 6.52
CA SER A 27 23.35 8.30 7.65
C SER A 27 21.91 8.57 7.27
N GLU A 28 21.68 9.14 6.09
CA GLU A 28 20.34 9.42 5.57
C GLU A 28 19.58 8.12 5.26
N ALA A 29 20.24 7.13 4.65
CA ALA A 29 19.65 5.82 4.39
C ALA A 29 19.31 5.05 5.69
N VAL A 30 20.14 5.16 6.74
CA VAL A 30 19.85 4.59 8.07
C VAL A 30 18.61 5.25 8.66
N ARG A 31 18.51 6.59 8.64
CA ARG A 31 17.34 7.33 9.15
C ARG A 31 16.07 6.91 8.40
N PHE A 32 16.11 6.85 7.08
CA PHE A 32 14.97 6.42 6.28
C PHE A 32 14.58 4.95 6.57
N SER A 33 15.56 4.06 6.70
CA SER A 33 15.30 2.67 7.06
C SER A 33 14.63 2.55 8.44
N LYS A 34 14.98 3.40 9.42
CA LYS A 34 14.31 3.46 10.73
C LYS A 34 12.85 3.91 10.60
N THR A 35 12.59 4.96 9.82
CA THR A 35 11.21 5.40 9.54
C THR A 35 10.38 4.28 8.93
N LEU A 36 10.94 3.57 7.94
CA LEU A 36 10.29 2.40 7.34
C LEU A 36 10.07 1.27 8.36
N GLN A 37 11.06 0.98 9.20
CA GLN A 37 10.95 -0.06 10.23
C GLN A 37 9.87 0.28 11.28
N GLN A 38 9.78 1.52 11.70
CA GLN A 38 8.72 1.97 12.60
C GLN A 38 7.32 1.79 12.00
N LYS A 39 7.18 1.89 10.68
CA LYS A 39 5.92 1.71 9.96
C LYS A 39 5.67 0.28 9.46
N SER A 40 6.66 -0.61 9.60
CA SER A 40 6.54 -1.98 9.06
C SER A 40 5.43 -2.80 9.73
N ALA A 41 5.22 -2.66 11.03
CA ALA A 41 4.15 -3.36 11.74
C ALA A 41 2.75 -2.86 11.32
N ASP A 42 2.57 -1.53 11.20
CA ASP A 42 1.34 -0.91 10.71
C ASP A 42 1.04 -1.39 9.28
N PHE A 43 2.07 -1.44 8.43
CA PHE A 43 1.94 -1.89 7.05
C PHE A 43 1.64 -3.38 6.93
N ALA A 44 2.30 -4.23 7.74
CA ALA A 44 2.02 -5.66 7.80
C ALA A 44 0.57 -5.93 8.26
N SER A 45 0.09 -5.19 9.26
CA SER A 45 -1.30 -5.24 9.69
C SER A 45 -2.27 -4.84 8.56
N ALA A 46 -2.00 -3.74 7.86
CA ALA A 46 -2.81 -3.31 6.70
C ALA A 46 -2.81 -4.37 5.59
N ASN A 47 -1.67 -5.03 5.32
CA ASN A 47 -1.56 -6.11 4.35
C ASN A 47 -2.42 -7.33 4.74
N ALA A 48 -2.40 -7.73 6.00
CA ALA A 48 -3.22 -8.84 6.49
C ALA A 48 -4.72 -8.53 6.35
N MET A 49 -5.15 -7.35 6.82
CA MET A 49 -6.54 -6.90 6.69
C MET A 49 -7.00 -6.83 5.23
N GLU A 50 -6.14 -6.37 4.33
CA GLU A 50 -6.47 -6.29 2.90
C GLU A 50 -6.59 -7.67 2.27
N LYS A 51 -5.74 -8.61 2.64
CA LYS A 51 -5.84 -10.00 2.19
C LYS A 51 -7.17 -10.63 2.61
N ASP A 52 -7.57 -10.45 3.86
CA ASP A 52 -8.82 -10.96 4.39
C ASP A 52 -10.04 -10.28 3.74
N PHE A 53 -9.95 -8.95 3.56
CA PHE A 53 -10.95 -8.18 2.83
C PHE A 53 -11.13 -8.67 1.40
N LEU A 54 -10.03 -8.86 0.65
CA LEU A 54 -10.08 -9.32 -0.74
C LEU A 54 -10.67 -10.72 -0.84
N ALA A 55 -10.32 -11.62 0.07
CA ALA A 55 -10.89 -12.96 0.12
C ALA A 55 -12.42 -12.93 0.34
N SER A 56 -12.86 -12.15 1.32
CA SER A 56 -14.27 -11.99 1.66
C SER A 56 -15.06 -11.32 0.53
N ALA A 57 -14.53 -10.23 -0.03
CA ALA A 57 -15.18 -9.48 -1.11
C ALA A 57 -15.31 -10.31 -2.39
N ARG A 58 -14.26 -11.07 -2.76
CA ARG A 58 -14.29 -11.98 -3.91
C ARG A 58 -15.33 -13.07 -3.73
N SER A 59 -15.30 -13.78 -2.60
CA SER A 59 -16.25 -14.85 -2.30
C SER A 59 -17.69 -14.36 -2.35
N TRP A 60 -17.98 -13.21 -1.73
CA TRP A 60 -19.29 -12.61 -1.75
C TRP A 60 -19.73 -12.20 -3.16
N CYS A 61 -18.86 -11.53 -3.92
CA CYS A 61 -19.15 -11.03 -5.25
C CYS A 61 -19.39 -12.18 -6.24
N SER A 62 -18.53 -13.21 -6.24
CA SER A 62 -18.70 -14.39 -7.08
C SER A 62 -19.99 -15.14 -6.76
N SER A 63 -20.36 -15.27 -5.49
CA SER A 63 -21.62 -15.91 -5.09
C SER A 63 -22.83 -15.16 -5.67
N ILE A 64 -22.80 -13.83 -5.71
CA ILE A 64 -23.88 -13.02 -6.28
C ILE A 64 -23.91 -13.13 -7.81
N VAL A 65 -22.75 -13.14 -8.46
CA VAL A 65 -22.67 -13.28 -9.92
C VAL A 65 -23.18 -14.66 -10.37
N GLU A 66 -22.89 -15.71 -9.62
CA GLU A 66 -23.28 -17.08 -9.94
C GLU A 66 -24.74 -17.39 -9.62
N ASN A 67 -25.26 -16.89 -8.49
CA ASN A 67 -26.53 -17.32 -7.93
C ASN A 67 -27.61 -16.21 -7.93
N GLY A 68 -27.26 -14.99 -8.36
CA GLY A 68 -28.12 -13.82 -8.21
C GLY A 68 -28.12 -13.26 -6.78
N ALA A 69 -28.78 -12.14 -6.58
CA ALA A 69 -28.80 -11.45 -5.29
C ALA A 69 -29.80 -12.03 -4.27
N GLY A 70 -30.56 -13.07 -4.65
CA GLY A 70 -31.57 -13.67 -3.77
C GLY A 70 -32.84 -12.84 -3.63
N ARG A 71 -33.66 -13.13 -2.62
CA ARG A 71 -34.96 -12.47 -2.38
C ARG A 71 -35.15 -12.11 -0.90
N GLY A 72 -36.04 -11.20 -0.64
CA GLY A 72 -36.47 -10.82 0.72
C GLY A 72 -35.27 -10.42 1.59
N ASP A 73 -35.07 -11.15 2.70
CA ASP A 73 -34.03 -10.84 3.66
C ASP A 73 -32.59 -10.99 3.10
N GLN A 74 -32.39 -11.80 2.07
CA GLN A 74 -31.07 -11.91 1.41
C GLN A 74 -30.63 -10.60 0.78
N LEU A 75 -31.55 -9.82 0.22
CA LEU A 75 -31.22 -8.49 -0.33
C LEU A 75 -30.76 -7.52 0.75
N ASN A 76 -31.43 -7.55 1.91
CA ASN A 76 -31.03 -6.74 3.07
C ASN A 76 -29.66 -7.17 3.60
N GLN A 77 -29.40 -8.48 3.66
CA GLN A 77 -28.10 -9.03 4.05
C GLN A 77 -27.00 -8.63 3.08
N ASN A 78 -27.25 -8.73 1.77
CA ASN A 78 -26.27 -8.32 0.75
C ASN A 78 -26.00 -6.81 0.80
N ALA A 79 -27.01 -5.98 1.03
CA ALA A 79 -26.81 -4.56 1.26
C ALA A 79 -25.97 -4.25 2.51
N ALA A 80 -26.18 -5.01 3.59
CA ALA A 80 -25.38 -4.89 4.82
C ALA A 80 -23.93 -5.32 4.60
N VAL A 81 -23.69 -6.47 3.94
CA VAL A 81 -22.36 -6.97 3.59
C VAL A 81 -21.62 -5.97 2.71
N ALA A 82 -22.26 -5.40 1.68
CA ALA A 82 -21.65 -4.37 0.83
C ALA A 82 -21.16 -3.18 1.65
N LYS A 83 -22.00 -2.68 2.59
CA LYS A 83 -21.62 -1.56 3.49
C LYS A 83 -20.45 -1.91 4.41
N ASP A 84 -20.41 -3.12 4.95
CA ASP A 84 -19.34 -3.53 5.86
C ASP A 84 -18.01 -3.75 5.11
N LEU A 85 -18.08 -4.31 3.90
CA LEU A 85 -16.93 -4.38 3.00
C LEU A 85 -16.44 -2.98 2.60
N ALA A 86 -17.35 -2.03 2.32
CA ALA A 86 -16.97 -0.65 2.02
C ALA A 86 -16.26 0.04 3.20
N LYS A 87 -16.74 -0.17 4.43
CA LYS A 87 -16.07 0.32 5.64
C LYS A 87 -14.67 -0.28 5.79
N SER A 88 -14.53 -1.58 5.54
CA SER A 88 -13.24 -2.28 5.60
C SER A 88 -12.26 -1.72 4.56
N ALA A 89 -12.69 -1.53 3.32
CA ALA A 89 -11.89 -0.91 2.27
C ALA A 89 -11.44 0.51 2.64
N ALA A 90 -12.36 1.32 3.22
CA ALA A 90 -12.05 2.67 3.69
C ALA A 90 -11.00 2.66 4.80
N PHE A 91 -11.13 1.77 5.79
CA PHE A 91 -10.21 1.65 6.90
C PHE A 91 -8.80 1.26 6.42
N ILE A 92 -8.69 0.24 5.54
CA ILE A 92 -7.43 -0.20 4.96
C ILE A 92 -6.80 0.93 4.14
N SER A 93 -7.59 1.63 3.32
CA SER A 93 -7.15 2.78 2.53
C SER A 93 -6.56 3.89 3.40
N THR A 94 -7.17 4.14 4.57
CA THR A 94 -6.65 5.11 5.56
C THR A 94 -5.31 4.65 6.12
N LYS A 95 -5.18 3.37 6.52
CA LYS A 95 -3.92 2.82 7.05
C LYS A 95 -2.78 2.87 6.03
N VAL A 96 -3.04 2.51 4.78
CA VAL A 96 -2.08 2.66 3.68
C VAL A 96 -1.70 4.12 3.47
N GLY A 97 -2.66 5.05 3.59
CA GLY A 97 -2.44 6.49 3.50
C GLY A 97 -1.54 7.03 4.61
N GLU A 98 -1.72 6.58 5.86
CA GLU A 98 -0.88 6.95 7.01
C GLU A 98 0.59 6.53 6.79
N VAL A 99 0.82 5.30 6.32
CA VAL A 99 2.17 4.81 5.99
C VAL A 99 2.77 5.62 4.84
N ARG A 100 2.01 5.87 3.78
CA ARG A 100 2.44 6.69 2.64
C ARG A 100 2.84 8.10 3.08
N GLN A 101 2.04 8.73 3.95
CA GLN A 101 2.32 10.08 4.43
C GLN A 101 3.61 10.13 5.26
N ALA A 102 3.83 9.17 6.15
CA ALA A 102 5.08 9.09 6.92
C ALA A 102 6.32 8.96 6.02
N ILE A 103 6.21 8.18 4.92
CA ILE A 103 7.27 8.05 3.92
C ILE A 103 7.47 9.36 3.14
N TYR A 104 6.38 10.05 2.82
CA TYR A 104 6.42 11.34 2.10
C TYR A 104 7.09 12.44 2.91
N ASP A 105 6.84 12.49 4.21
CA ASP A 105 7.34 13.53 5.11
C ASP A 105 8.83 13.35 5.46
N GLU A 106 9.42 12.17 5.17
CA GLU A 106 10.84 11.93 5.43
C GLU A 106 11.71 12.71 4.44
N PRO A 107 12.55 13.65 4.92
CA PRO A 107 13.41 14.46 4.05
C PRO A 107 14.60 13.62 3.56
N ILE A 108 14.59 13.27 2.27
CA ILE A 108 15.63 12.47 1.60
C ILE A 108 16.20 13.26 0.43
N LYS A 109 17.53 13.40 0.41
CA LYS A 109 18.28 14.08 -0.65
C LYS A 109 19.06 13.11 -1.52
N GLN A 110 19.46 11.97 -0.96
CA GLN A 110 20.28 10.97 -1.65
C GLN A 110 19.50 10.28 -2.76
N GLU A 111 20.06 10.26 -3.96
CA GLU A 111 19.38 9.83 -5.18
C GLU A 111 18.79 8.41 -5.07
N TYR A 112 19.57 7.45 -4.58
CA TYR A 112 19.10 6.07 -4.47
C TYR A 112 17.97 5.92 -3.43
N ALA A 113 18.13 6.49 -2.24
CA ALA A 113 17.09 6.45 -1.22
C ALA A 113 15.83 7.22 -1.67
N GLN A 114 16.00 8.32 -2.41
CA GLN A 114 14.92 9.06 -3.02
C GLN A 114 14.18 8.26 -4.08
N SER A 115 14.90 7.49 -4.92
CA SER A 115 14.27 6.61 -5.91
C SER A 115 13.39 5.53 -5.25
N ILE A 116 13.85 4.93 -4.16
CA ILE A 116 13.05 3.98 -3.35
C ILE A 116 11.83 4.68 -2.76
N ARG A 117 11.99 5.87 -2.17
CA ARG A 117 10.89 6.66 -1.61
C ARG A 117 9.82 6.96 -2.67
N VAL A 118 10.22 7.45 -3.84
CA VAL A 118 9.29 7.75 -4.95
C VAL A 118 8.56 6.50 -5.42
N SER A 119 9.27 5.39 -5.57
CA SER A 119 8.68 4.09 -5.93
C SER A 119 7.63 3.64 -4.91
N LEU A 120 7.95 3.69 -3.61
CA LEU A 120 7.02 3.35 -2.53
C LEU A 120 5.77 4.23 -2.55
N ILE A 121 5.94 5.55 -2.61
CA ILE A 121 4.82 6.51 -2.65
C ILE A 121 3.93 6.23 -3.85
N THR A 122 4.51 5.96 -5.02
CA THR A 122 3.76 5.65 -6.23
C THR A 122 2.93 4.38 -6.08
N GLN A 123 3.52 3.31 -5.56
CA GLN A 123 2.83 2.03 -5.37
C GLN A 123 1.75 2.13 -4.28
N LEU A 124 2.03 2.80 -3.16
CA LEU A 124 1.05 3.01 -2.09
C LEU A 124 -0.11 3.91 -2.55
N THR A 125 0.16 4.94 -3.38
CA THR A 125 -0.87 5.79 -3.97
C THR A 125 -1.79 4.99 -4.91
N LYS A 126 -1.20 4.15 -5.77
CA LYS A 126 -1.97 3.27 -6.66
C LYS A 126 -2.87 2.33 -5.87
N ARG A 127 -2.31 1.70 -4.84
CA ARG A 127 -3.04 0.78 -3.94
C ARG A 127 -4.19 1.49 -3.22
N GLN A 128 -3.94 2.67 -2.65
CA GLN A 128 -4.95 3.48 -1.98
C GLN A 128 -6.09 3.85 -2.93
N ARG A 129 -5.78 4.25 -4.17
CA ARG A 129 -6.77 4.56 -5.19
C ARG A 129 -7.64 3.34 -5.53
N SER A 130 -7.03 2.17 -5.75
CA SER A 130 -7.78 0.95 -6.05
C SER A 130 -8.74 0.57 -4.92
N LEU A 131 -8.34 0.70 -3.65
CA LEU A 131 -9.22 0.48 -2.49
C LEU A 131 -10.38 1.48 -2.45
N GLN A 132 -10.13 2.75 -2.81
CA GLN A 132 -11.18 3.78 -2.89
C GLN A 132 -12.19 3.50 -4.01
N GLU A 133 -11.71 3.01 -5.16
CA GLU A 133 -12.57 2.62 -6.29
C GLU A 133 -13.44 1.41 -5.94
N VAL A 134 -12.84 0.38 -5.30
CA VAL A 134 -13.60 -0.78 -4.79
C VAL A 134 -14.63 -0.34 -3.76
N ARG A 135 -14.25 0.53 -2.82
CA ARG A 135 -15.18 1.11 -1.85
C ARG A 135 -16.37 1.80 -2.52
N ALA A 136 -16.13 2.65 -3.51
CA ALA A 136 -17.17 3.38 -4.21
C ALA A 136 -18.18 2.42 -4.87
N LEU A 137 -17.72 1.35 -5.52
CA LEU A 137 -18.59 0.33 -6.10
C LEU A 137 -19.42 -0.43 -5.06
N LEU A 138 -18.83 -0.72 -3.89
CA LEU A 138 -19.54 -1.34 -2.77
C LEU A 138 -20.61 -0.39 -2.19
N ASP A 139 -20.27 0.88 -1.97
CA ASP A 139 -21.20 1.90 -1.49
C ASP A 139 -22.38 2.10 -2.47
N ASP A 140 -22.10 2.09 -3.79
CA ASP A 140 -23.13 2.20 -4.83
C ASP A 140 -23.99 0.93 -4.96
N SER A 141 -23.44 -0.24 -4.64
CA SER A 141 -24.17 -1.52 -4.74
C SER A 141 -25.19 -1.70 -3.62
N ALA A 142 -24.92 -1.17 -2.42
CA ALA A 142 -25.78 -1.36 -1.26
C ALA A 142 -27.23 -0.84 -1.48
N PRO A 143 -27.48 0.40 -1.95
CA PRO A 143 -28.83 0.84 -2.27
C PRO A 143 -29.46 0.04 -3.43
N GLY A 144 -28.64 -0.41 -4.40
CA GLY A 144 -29.11 -1.22 -5.52
C GLY A 144 -29.76 -2.53 -5.09
N PHE A 145 -29.26 -3.22 -4.06
CA PHE A 145 -29.90 -4.41 -3.50
C PHE A 145 -31.29 -4.08 -2.88
N LEU A 146 -31.40 -2.95 -2.20
CA LEU A 146 -32.67 -2.52 -1.59
C LEU A 146 -33.69 -2.15 -2.66
N ASP A 147 -33.26 -1.55 -3.77
CA ASP A 147 -34.15 -1.18 -4.89
C ASP A 147 -34.64 -2.42 -5.64
N LEU A 148 -33.80 -3.47 -5.80
CA LEU A 148 -34.23 -4.76 -6.31
C LEU A 148 -35.39 -5.34 -5.46
N GLY A 149 -35.29 -5.25 -4.13
CA GLY A 149 -36.31 -5.74 -3.20
C GLY A 149 -37.66 -5.01 -3.30
N ARG A 150 -37.67 -3.79 -3.85
CA ARG A 150 -38.89 -2.99 -4.09
C ARG A 150 -39.52 -3.28 -5.43
N SER A 151 -38.85 -3.91 -6.36
CA SER A 151 -39.33 -4.24 -7.69
C SER A 151 -40.25 -5.45 -7.64
N ARG A 152 -41.52 -5.27 -8.17
CA ARG A 152 -42.52 -6.33 -8.24
C ARG A 152 -42.12 -7.48 -9.19
N ASP A 153 -41.31 -7.17 -10.20
CA ASP A 153 -40.91 -8.11 -11.26
C ASP A 153 -39.59 -8.84 -10.94
N TYR A 154 -38.99 -8.54 -9.79
CA TYR A 154 -37.73 -9.14 -9.41
C TYR A 154 -37.87 -10.61 -9.03
N LYS A 155 -37.12 -11.48 -9.74
CA LYS A 155 -37.19 -12.95 -9.60
C LYS A 155 -36.07 -13.57 -8.77
N GLY A 156 -35.11 -12.78 -8.28
CA GLY A 156 -33.99 -13.24 -7.47
C GLY A 156 -32.71 -13.52 -8.25
N ASP A 157 -32.74 -13.41 -9.56
CA ASP A 157 -31.66 -13.75 -10.51
C ASP A 157 -30.84 -12.54 -11.00
N ALA A 158 -31.29 -11.33 -10.70
CA ALA A 158 -30.55 -10.11 -11.02
C ALA A 158 -29.75 -9.60 -9.81
N TYR A 159 -28.84 -8.70 -10.08
CA TYR A 159 -28.00 -8.02 -9.08
C TYR A 159 -27.73 -6.57 -9.50
N PRO A 160 -27.29 -5.67 -8.57
CA PRO A 160 -26.95 -4.28 -8.90
C PRO A 160 -25.91 -4.19 -10.00
N GLY A 161 -26.07 -3.26 -10.94
CA GLY A 161 -25.21 -3.15 -12.12
C GLY A 161 -23.71 -2.90 -11.84
N GLY A 162 -23.37 -2.47 -10.62
CA GLY A 162 -21.98 -2.32 -10.18
C GLY A 162 -21.26 -3.62 -9.86
N ILE A 163 -21.98 -4.71 -9.57
CA ILE A 163 -21.41 -6.00 -9.15
C ILE A 163 -20.46 -6.61 -10.20
N PRO A 164 -20.76 -6.68 -11.50
CA PRO A 164 -19.83 -7.24 -12.48
C PRO A 164 -18.54 -6.43 -12.61
N LYS A 165 -18.62 -5.11 -12.48
CA LYS A 165 -17.44 -4.25 -12.50
C LYS A 165 -16.59 -4.47 -11.24
N LEU A 166 -17.22 -4.62 -10.08
CA LEU A 166 -16.56 -4.93 -8.82
C LEU A 166 -15.86 -6.29 -8.89
N ASP A 167 -16.52 -7.32 -9.40
CA ASP A 167 -15.96 -8.66 -9.57
C ASP A 167 -14.72 -8.63 -10.48
N ALA A 168 -14.81 -7.96 -11.63
CA ALA A 168 -13.67 -7.78 -12.52
C ALA A 168 -12.50 -7.05 -11.86
N MET A 169 -12.78 -6.00 -11.08
CA MET A 169 -11.74 -5.27 -10.34
C MET A 169 -11.09 -6.12 -9.25
N LEU A 170 -11.88 -6.86 -8.47
CA LEU A 170 -11.38 -7.76 -7.44
C LEU A 170 -10.57 -8.90 -8.05
N GLY A 171 -10.97 -9.42 -9.21
CA GLY A 171 -10.22 -10.45 -9.95
C GLY A 171 -8.86 -9.95 -10.44
N ALA A 172 -8.81 -8.72 -10.93
CA ALA A 172 -7.57 -8.08 -11.40
C ALA A 172 -6.67 -7.55 -10.25
N TYR A 173 -7.18 -7.47 -9.02
CA TYR A 173 -6.44 -6.94 -7.89
C TYR A 173 -5.36 -7.93 -7.44
N THR A 174 -4.10 -7.51 -7.50
CA THR A 174 -2.97 -8.33 -7.03
C THR A 174 -2.90 -8.35 -5.51
N SER A 175 -2.51 -9.48 -4.95
CA SER A 175 -2.30 -9.63 -3.50
C SER A 175 -1.29 -8.61 -2.99
N PRO A 176 -1.50 -8.07 -1.75
CA PRO A 176 -0.59 -7.13 -1.15
C PRO A 176 0.84 -7.70 -1.05
N GLN A 177 1.82 -6.92 -1.48
CA GLN A 177 3.25 -7.22 -1.36
C GLN A 177 3.83 -6.48 -0.15
N ASP A 178 4.91 -7.01 0.42
CA ASP A 178 5.64 -6.34 1.50
C ASP A 178 6.59 -5.27 0.95
N LEU A 179 6.01 -4.23 0.37
CA LEU A 179 6.77 -3.13 -0.24
C LEU A 179 7.72 -2.43 0.74
N VAL A 180 7.34 -2.36 2.02
CA VAL A 180 8.14 -1.71 3.06
C VAL A 180 9.32 -2.57 3.43
N GLY A 181 9.12 -3.88 3.63
CA GLY A 181 10.20 -4.83 3.89
C GLY A 181 11.21 -4.92 2.74
N ASP A 182 10.73 -4.95 1.50
CA ASP A 182 11.58 -4.95 0.30
C ASP A 182 12.41 -3.66 0.19
N ALA A 183 11.83 -2.50 0.53
CA ALA A 183 12.56 -1.23 0.56
C ALA A 183 13.64 -1.20 1.63
N ILE A 184 13.35 -1.67 2.84
CA ILE A 184 14.34 -1.79 3.93
C ILE A 184 15.49 -2.69 3.49
N LYS A 185 15.18 -3.87 2.91
CA LYS A 185 16.18 -4.80 2.41
C LYS A 185 17.09 -4.16 1.35
N SER A 186 16.50 -3.41 0.42
CA SER A 186 17.24 -2.73 -0.65
C SER A 186 18.20 -1.67 -0.09
N LEU A 187 17.73 -0.86 0.88
CA LEU A 187 18.58 0.14 1.57
C LEU A 187 19.70 -0.52 2.37
N LYS A 188 19.39 -1.58 3.12
CA LYS A 188 20.41 -2.34 3.89
C LYS A 188 21.50 -2.88 2.98
N THR A 189 21.11 -3.50 1.86
CA THR A 189 22.07 -4.07 0.91
C THR A 189 22.93 -2.99 0.26
N LYS A 190 22.33 -1.86 -0.16
CA LYS A 190 23.06 -0.78 -0.85
C LYS A 190 24.05 -0.05 0.03
N TYR A 191 23.69 0.19 1.30
CA TYR A 191 24.47 1.04 2.22
C TYR A 191 25.13 0.26 3.36
N ASP A 192 25.13 -1.06 3.29
CA ASP A 192 25.67 -1.97 4.34
C ASP A 192 25.15 -1.61 5.74
N ILE A 193 23.82 -1.45 5.85
CA ILE A 193 23.14 -1.11 7.11
C ILE A 193 22.93 -2.40 7.90
N GLN A 194 23.46 -2.45 9.11
CA GLN A 194 23.30 -3.59 10.03
C GLN A 194 22.08 -3.38 10.94
N ASP A 195 21.56 -4.47 11.52
CA ASP A 195 20.43 -4.37 12.46
C ASP A 195 20.75 -3.51 13.68
N ALA A 196 22.00 -3.51 14.12
CA ALA A 196 22.49 -2.65 15.21
C ALA A 196 22.39 -1.15 14.90
N ASP A 197 22.45 -0.74 13.63
CA ASP A 197 22.27 0.64 13.20
C ASP A 197 20.80 1.11 13.32
N LEU A 198 19.86 0.16 13.22
CA LEU A 198 18.44 0.39 13.29
C LEU A 198 17.89 0.32 14.73
N ALA A 199 18.60 -0.34 15.65
CA ALA A 199 18.20 -0.52 17.05
C ALA A 199 18.45 0.68 17.95
N LYS A 200 19.22 1.67 17.49
CA LYS A 200 19.54 2.92 18.22
C LYS A 200 18.60 4.04 17.78
#